data_22743ea8009e82990bf3da72f1e15a34
#
_entry.id   22743ea8009e82990bf3da72f1e15a34
#
_cell.length_a   1.000
_cell.length_b   1.000
_cell.length_c   1.000
_cell.angle_alpha   90.00
_cell.angle_beta   90.00
_cell.angle_gamma   90.00
#
_symmetry.space_group_name_H-M   'P 1'
#
loop_
_entity.id
_entity.type
_entity.pdbx_description
1 polymer ?
#
loop_
_entity_poly.entity_id
_entity_poly.type
_entity_poly.pdbx_seq_one_letter_code
_entity_poly.pdbx_strand_id
1 'polypeptide(L)'
;PPAGLPSRVFICGISALPPVYLQALQALGKHVDVYVLFTNPCRYYWGDIKDPAFLAKLLSRQRRHHREARALPLFRDTEQAPGLFNDAGEQDVGNPLLASWGKLGRDYIYLLAGLERYEELDAFVDIAPDNLLHNLQSDILELRNAAVAGQSAEAFAHSRDKRPLTLDDRSLSIHVCHSPQREVEVLHDRLLAMLEADPTLTPRDIIVMVADIDSHSPYIQAGGWARPRE
;
A
#
# COMPACT_ATOMS: atom_id res chain seq x y z
N PRO A 1 -6.93 3.37 39.05
CA PRO A 1 -6.99 2.20 38.19
C PRO A 1 -7.28 0.96 39.01
N PRO A 2 -7.99 -0.04 38.47
CA PRO A 2 -8.19 -1.31 39.12
C PRO A 2 -6.86 -1.93 39.55
N ALA A 3 -6.82 -2.56 40.73
CA ALA A 3 -5.60 -3.18 41.23
C ALA A 3 -5.08 -4.25 40.26
N GLY A 4 -3.81 -4.16 39.89
CA GLY A 4 -3.15 -5.10 38.96
C GLY A 4 -3.04 -4.63 37.51
N LEU A 5 -3.60 -3.48 37.12
CA LEU A 5 -3.37 -2.90 35.79
C LEU A 5 -2.07 -2.06 35.74
N PRO A 6 -1.26 -2.18 34.71
CA PRO A 6 -0.12 -1.29 34.49
C PRO A 6 -0.63 0.14 34.21
N SER A 7 0.20 1.15 34.47
CA SER A 7 -0.15 2.54 34.16
C SER A 7 -0.18 2.84 32.65
N ARG A 8 0.55 2.05 31.85
CA ARG A 8 0.71 2.23 30.41
C ARG A 8 0.67 0.90 29.68
N VAL A 9 0.05 0.91 28.48
CA VAL A 9 -0.01 -0.23 27.56
C VAL A 9 0.43 0.26 26.17
N PHE A 10 1.35 -0.46 25.54
CA PHE A 10 1.81 -0.18 24.19
C PHE A 10 1.38 -1.31 23.24
N ILE A 11 0.78 -0.93 22.12
CA ILE A 11 0.36 -1.83 21.04
C ILE A 11 1.21 -1.50 19.84
N CYS A 12 2.07 -2.44 19.45
CA CYS A 12 3.07 -2.25 18.40
C CYS A 12 2.92 -3.30 17.30
N GLY A 13 3.24 -2.93 16.06
CA GLY A 13 3.36 -3.87 14.94
C GLY A 13 2.03 -4.40 14.41
N ILE A 14 0.91 -3.80 14.77
CA ILE A 14 -0.42 -4.17 14.30
C ILE A 14 -0.86 -3.18 13.22
N SER A 15 -1.03 -3.65 12.00
CA SER A 15 -1.45 -2.84 10.85
C SER A 15 -2.97 -2.70 10.70
N ALA A 16 -3.74 -3.52 11.41
CA ALA A 16 -5.20 -3.47 11.43
C ALA A 16 -5.76 -4.12 12.69
N LEU A 17 -6.76 -3.49 13.31
CA LEU A 17 -7.50 -4.05 14.45
C LEU A 17 -8.99 -4.07 14.12
N PRO A 18 -9.69 -5.18 14.38
CA PRO A 18 -11.13 -5.20 14.31
C PRO A 18 -11.77 -4.17 15.27
N PRO A 19 -12.93 -3.58 14.92
CA PRO A 19 -13.59 -2.55 15.72
C PRO A 19 -13.83 -2.94 17.18
N VAL A 20 -14.11 -4.20 17.45
CA VAL A 20 -14.33 -4.74 18.81
C VAL A 20 -13.10 -4.56 19.71
N TYR A 21 -11.89 -4.76 19.16
CA TYR A 21 -10.65 -4.55 19.92
C TYR A 21 -10.41 -3.07 20.21
N LEU A 22 -10.70 -2.19 19.23
CA LEU A 22 -10.60 -0.75 19.46
C LEU A 22 -11.55 -0.28 20.55
N GLN A 23 -12.79 -0.79 20.59
CA GLN A 23 -13.75 -0.49 21.65
C GLN A 23 -13.24 -0.96 23.02
N ALA A 24 -12.64 -2.15 23.09
CA ALA A 24 -12.03 -2.65 24.31
C ALA A 24 -10.86 -1.77 24.78
N LEU A 25 -10.01 -1.32 23.84
CA LEU A 25 -8.91 -0.41 24.13
C LEU A 25 -9.40 0.98 24.58
N GLN A 26 -10.47 1.50 23.98
CA GLN A 26 -11.11 2.74 24.45
C GLN A 26 -11.65 2.59 25.89
N ALA A 27 -12.27 1.45 26.21
CA ALA A 27 -12.72 1.17 27.58
C ALA A 27 -11.54 1.09 28.56
N LEU A 28 -10.45 0.44 28.14
CA LEU A 28 -9.21 0.35 28.92
C LEU A 28 -8.56 1.72 29.11
N GLY A 29 -8.57 2.56 28.09
CA GLY A 29 -8.01 3.92 28.09
C GLY A 29 -8.67 4.87 29.09
N LYS A 30 -9.82 4.51 29.68
CA LYS A 30 -10.42 5.24 30.81
C LYS A 30 -9.65 5.02 32.13
N HIS A 31 -8.80 4.03 32.18
CA HIS A 31 -8.12 3.61 33.40
C HIS A 31 -6.59 3.65 33.30
N VAL A 32 -6.06 3.47 32.10
CA VAL A 32 -4.62 3.41 31.82
C VAL A 32 -4.31 4.16 30.52
N ASP A 33 -3.07 4.63 30.36
CA ASP A 33 -2.62 5.25 29.12
C ASP A 33 -2.39 4.15 28.07
N VAL A 34 -3.09 4.21 26.93
CA VAL A 34 -2.97 3.25 25.83
C VAL A 34 -2.29 3.95 24.65
N TYR A 35 -1.14 3.44 24.25
CA TYR A 35 -0.36 3.91 23.10
C TYR A 35 -0.48 2.92 21.95
N VAL A 36 -0.99 3.37 20.81
CA VAL A 36 -1.06 2.59 19.58
C VAL A 36 0.02 3.09 18.64
N LEU A 37 1.06 2.28 18.42
CA LEU A 37 2.15 2.58 17.51
C LEU A 37 1.84 1.97 16.14
N PHE A 38 1.27 2.76 15.27
CA PHE A 38 0.89 2.40 13.93
C PHE A 38 1.91 2.95 12.92
N THR A 39 2.41 2.08 12.04
CA THR A 39 3.28 2.51 10.92
C THR A 39 2.41 3.13 9.84
N ASN A 40 2.25 4.46 9.89
CA ASN A 40 1.51 5.22 8.91
C ASN A 40 2.44 5.65 7.77
N PRO A 41 2.23 5.22 6.50
CA PRO A 41 3.10 5.58 5.39
C PRO A 41 2.86 7.00 4.85
N CYS A 42 1.77 7.68 5.24
CA CYS A 42 1.37 8.98 4.73
C CYS A 42 1.07 9.95 5.88
N ARG A 43 1.59 11.18 5.81
CA ARG A 43 1.36 12.21 6.83
C ARG A 43 -0.02 12.85 6.75
N TYR A 44 -0.69 12.73 5.61
CA TYR A 44 -2.04 13.24 5.44
C TYR A 44 -3.07 12.16 5.73
N TYR A 45 -4.30 12.56 6.04
CA TYR A 45 -5.38 11.61 6.16
C TYR A 45 -5.69 10.99 4.78
N TRP A 46 -5.68 9.67 4.73
CA TRP A 46 -5.89 8.91 3.49
C TRP A 46 -6.95 7.80 3.62
N GLY A 47 -7.78 7.89 4.67
CA GLY A 47 -8.87 6.95 4.93
C GLY A 47 -9.93 6.90 3.84
N ASP A 48 -10.10 7.98 3.08
CA ASP A 48 -11.14 8.11 2.04
C ASP A 48 -10.65 7.86 0.62
N ILE A 49 -9.35 7.64 0.40
CA ILE A 49 -8.83 7.38 -0.95
C ILE A 49 -9.36 6.06 -1.51
N LYS A 50 -9.65 6.05 -2.80
CA LYS A 50 -10.25 4.90 -3.48
C LYS A 50 -9.28 4.29 -4.48
N ASP A 51 -9.25 2.96 -4.52
CA ASP A 51 -8.50 2.23 -5.52
C ASP A 51 -9.03 2.53 -6.94
N PRO A 52 -8.19 2.99 -7.88
CA PRO A 52 -8.58 3.25 -9.26
C PRO A 52 -9.22 2.05 -9.96
N ALA A 53 -8.73 0.84 -9.68
CA ALA A 53 -9.28 -0.39 -10.25
C ALA A 53 -10.69 -0.68 -9.70
N PHE A 54 -10.92 -0.40 -8.42
CA PHE A 54 -12.24 -0.51 -7.81
C PHE A 54 -13.20 0.52 -8.41
N LEU A 55 -12.77 1.78 -8.56
CA LEU A 55 -13.59 2.84 -9.20
C LEU A 55 -13.92 2.49 -10.64
N ALA A 56 -12.97 2.00 -11.43
CA ALA A 56 -13.20 1.56 -12.80
C ALA A 56 -14.24 0.43 -12.88
N LYS A 57 -14.18 -0.56 -11.97
CA LYS A 57 -15.19 -1.62 -11.87
C LYS A 57 -16.57 -1.08 -11.48
N LEU A 58 -16.61 -0.16 -10.54
CA LEU A 58 -17.88 0.46 -10.10
C LEU A 58 -18.51 1.22 -11.26
N LEU A 59 -17.75 2.07 -11.96
CA LEU A 59 -18.20 2.83 -13.12
C LEU A 59 -18.64 1.91 -14.27
N SER A 60 -17.93 0.81 -14.51
CA SER A 60 -18.32 -0.15 -15.56
C SER A 60 -19.64 -0.86 -15.24
N ARG A 61 -19.88 -1.22 -13.96
CA ARG A 61 -21.15 -1.78 -13.49
C ARG A 61 -22.29 -0.77 -13.62
N GLN A 62 -22.08 0.47 -13.21
CA GLN A 62 -23.06 1.54 -13.34
C GLN A 62 -23.43 1.80 -14.82
N ARG A 63 -22.42 1.85 -15.72
CA ARG A 63 -22.66 1.98 -17.16
C ARG A 63 -23.46 0.80 -17.75
N ARG A 64 -23.22 -0.42 -17.29
CA ARG A 64 -23.96 -1.61 -17.70
C ARG A 64 -25.42 -1.50 -17.26
N HIS A 65 -25.69 -1.23 -16.00
CA HIS A 65 -27.05 -1.04 -15.48
C HIS A 65 -27.78 0.11 -16.17
N HIS A 66 -27.09 1.20 -16.47
CA HIS A 66 -27.71 2.32 -17.18
C HIS A 66 -28.04 1.98 -18.65
N ARG A 67 -27.20 1.17 -19.30
CA ARG A 67 -27.47 0.66 -20.66
C ARG A 67 -28.65 -0.32 -20.67
N GLU A 68 -28.74 -1.18 -19.67
CA GLU A 68 -29.86 -2.12 -19.48
C GLU A 68 -31.14 -1.36 -19.16
N ALA A 69 -31.11 -0.36 -18.30
CA ALA A 69 -32.26 0.48 -17.98
C ALA A 69 -32.79 1.28 -19.20
N ARG A 70 -31.89 1.82 -20.05
CA ARG A 70 -32.25 2.50 -21.30
C ARG A 70 -32.87 1.56 -22.34
N ALA A 71 -32.65 0.26 -22.25
CA ALA A 71 -33.23 -0.73 -23.12
C ALA A 71 -34.71 -1.01 -22.75
N LEU A 72 -35.16 -0.60 -21.56
CA LEU A 72 -36.56 -0.73 -21.13
C LEU A 72 -37.43 0.39 -21.72
N PRO A 73 -38.65 0.07 -22.26
CA PRO A 73 -39.50 1.05 -22.93
C PRO A 73 -39.88 2.27 -22.09
N LEU A 74 -39.93 2.12 -20.76
CA LEU A 74 -40.37 3.14 -19.80
C LEU A 74 -39.36 4.29 -19.63
N PHE A 75 -38.10 4.15 -20.11
CA PHE A 75 -37.02 5.14 -19.88
C PHE A 75 -36.48 5.74 -21.18
N ARG A 76 -37.16 5.55 -22.30
CA ARG A 76 -36.71 6.07 -23.61
C ARG A 76 -36.70 7.58 -23.73
N ASP A 77 -37.53 8.28 -22.96
CA ASP A 77 -37.77 9.72 -23.12
C ASP A 77 -37.21 10.60 -21.97
N THR A 78 -36.46 10.04 -21.06
CA THR A 78 -35.82 10.84 -20.00
C THR A 78 -34.43 11.30 -20.45
N GLU A 79 -34.38 12.45 -21.12
CA GLU A 79 -33.15 13.22 -21.35
C GLU A 79 -32.52 13.76 -20.05
N GLN A 80 -33.13 13.51 -18.94
CA GLN A 80 -32.65 13.92 -17.61
C GLN A 80 -32.42 12.71 -16.73
N ALA A 81 -31.32 11.99 -16.99
CA ALA A 81 -30.72 11.23 -15.92
C ALA A 81 -30.07 12.24 -14.95
N PRO A 82 -30.53 12.31 -13.68
CA PRO A 82 -29.94 13.24 -12.74
C PRO A 82 -28.45 12.98 -12.63
N GLY A 83 -27.67 14.03 -12.47
CA GLY A 83 -26.21 14.18 -12.43
C GLY A 83 -25.34 13.22 -11.64
N LEU A 84 -25.66 11.93 -11.67
CA LEU A 84 -24.83 10.85 -11.13
C LEU A 84 -23.52 10.64 -11.92
N PHE A 85 -23.34 11.35 -13.03
CA PHE A 85 -22.20 11.19 -13.92
C PHE A 85 -21.37 12.47 -14.14
N ASN A 86 -21.75 13.60 -13.55
CA ASN A 86 -21.03 14.85 -13.76
C ASN A 86 -19.88 15.09 -12.79
N ASP A 87 -19.73 14.30 -11.73
CA ASP A 87 -18.64 14.41 -10.78
C ASP A 87 -17.64 13.25 -10.89
N ALA A 88 -17.43 12.71 -12.08
CA ALA A 88 -16.20 11.97 -12.38
C ALA A 88 -15.01 12.93 -12.62
N GLY A 89 -15.22 14.22 -12.41
CA GLY A 89 -14.19 15.21 -12.28
C GLY A 89 -13.44 14.94 -10.99
N GLU A 90 -12.18 14.50 -11.12
CA GLU A 90 -11.14 14.61 -10.09
C GLU A 90 -11.57 14.13 -8.68
N GLN A 91 -12.05 12.90 -8.56
CA GLN A 91 -11.92 12.23 -7.28
C GLN A 91 -10.42 12.08 -7.05
N ASP A 92 -9.93 12.84 -6.10
CA ASP A 92 -8.54 12.83 -5.69
C ASP A 92 -8.16 11.40 -5.29
N VAL A 93 -7.59 10.66 -6.24
CA VAL A 93 -7.23 9.26 -6.05
C VAL A 93 -6.06 9.19 -5.07
N GLY A 94 -5.47 10.34 -4.76
CA GLY A 94 -4.25 10.42 -3.98
C GLY A 94 -3.12 9.63 -4.63
N ASN A 95 -2.31 8.97 -3.82
CA ASN A 95 -1.26 8.10 -4.33
C ASN A 95 -1.85 6.73 -4.75
N PRO A 96 -1.69 6.29 -6.03
CA PRO A 96 -2.32 5.07 -6.53
C PRO A 96 -1.76 3.78 -5.90
N LEU A 97 -0.48 3.76 -5.50
CA LEU A 97 0.11 2.62 -4.79
C LEU A 97 -0.51 2.48 -3.40
N LEU A 98 -0.63 3.59 -2.67
CA LEU A 98 -1.27 3.61 -1.37
C LEU A 98 -2.75 3.22 -1.45
N ALA A 99 -3.45 3.69 -2.48
CA ALA A 99 -4.85 3.37 -2.69
C ALA A 99 -5.10 1.88 -2.95
N SER A 100 -4.24 1.22 -3.74
CA SER A 100 -4.42 -0.18 -4.12
C SER A 100 -3.85 -1.16 -3.08
N TRP A 101 -2.67 -0.90 -2.53
CA TRP A 101 -1.99 -1.80 -1.59
C TRP A 101 -2.29 -1.48 -0.13
N GLY A 102 -2.65 -0.23 0.16
CA GLY A 102 -2.89 0.25 1.53
C GLY A 102 -4.26 -0.07 2.12
N LYS A 103 -5.08 -0.95 1.54
CA LYS A 103 -6.47 -1.16 1.95
C LYS A 103 -6.64 -1.41 3.45
N LEU A 104 -5.87 -2.31 4.04
CA LEU A 104 -5.99 -2.63 5.47
C LEU A 104 -5.61 -1.43 6.35
N GLY A 105 -4.54 -0.73 6.01
CA GLY A 105 -4.12 0.49 6.70
C GLY A 105 -5.14 1.62 6.57
N ARG A 106 -5.74 1.77 5.40
CA ARG A 106 -6.80 2.76 5.15
C ARG A 106 -8.02 2.50 6.03
N ASP A 107 -8.50 1.26 6.06
CA ASP A 107 -9.64 0.87 6.89
C ASP A 107 -9.31 1.10 8.38
N TYR A 108 -8.07 0.86 8.78
CA TYR A 108 -7.61 1.08 10.14
C TYR A 108 -7.51 2.56 10.51
N ILE A 109 -6.96 3.41 9.64
CA ILE A 109 -6.92 4.88 9.83
C ILE A 109 -8.33 5.45 9.93
N TYR A 110 -9.25 4.98 9.09
CA TYR A 110 -10.65 5.38 9.17
C TYR A 110 -11.26 5.07 10.54
N LEU A 111 -10.96 3.88 11.09
CA LEU A 111 -11.42 3.49 12.42
C LEU A 111 -10.76 4.32 13.53
N LEU A 112 -9.45 4.59 13.43
CA LEU A 112 -8.73 5.42 14.40
C LEU A 112 -9.26 6.86 14.40
N ALA A 113 -9.49 7.44 13.23
CA ALA A 113 -10.06 8.79 13.11
C ALA A 113 -11.47 8.92 13.68
N GLY A 114 -12.22 7.81 13.79
CA GLY A 114 -13.53 7.76 14.42
C GLY A 114 -13.51 7.67 15.96
N LEU A 115 -12.34 7.62 16.61
CA LEU A 115 -12.24 7.57 18.07
C LEU A 115 -12.58 8.94 18.68
N GLU A 116 -13.40 8.95 19.73
CA GLU A 116 -13.86 10.20 20.36
C GLU A 116 -12.77 10.98 21.12
N ARG A 117 -11.75 10.26 21.62
CA ARG A 117 -10.68 10.83 22.46
C ARG A 117 -9.36 10.15 22.13
N TYR A 118 -8.51 10.83 21.38
CA TYR A 118 -7.14 10.42 21.12
C TYR A 118 -6.26 11.66 20.90
N GLU A 119 -4.99 11.52 21.20
CA GLU A 119 -3.92 12.43 20.80
C GLU A 119 -3.11 11.77 19.71
N GLU A 120 -2.86 12.46 18.63
CA GLU A 120 -1.99 12.01 17.55
C GLU A 120 -0.60 12.60 17.75
N LEU A 121 0.40 11.74 17.85
CA LEU A 121 1.80 12.13 17.89
C LEU A 121 2.42 11.91 16.52
N ASP A 122 2.74 13.00 15.87
CA ASP A 122 3.36 12.99 14.56
C ASP A 122 4.86 12.72 14.68
N ALA A 123 5.33 11.64 14.05
CA ALA A 123 6.73 11.21 14.04
C ALA A 123 7.25 10.94 12.61
N PHE A 124 6.68 11.63 11.61
CA PHE A 124 7.12 11.48 10.23
C PHE A 124 8.49 12.10 9.99
N VAL A 125 9.26 11.46 9.13
CA VAL A 125 10.58 11.93 8.71
C VAL A 125 10.55 12.21 7.21
N ASP A 126 11.08 13.35 6.80
CA ASP A 126 11.18 13.71 5.39
C ASP A 126 12.20 12.82 4.66
N ILE A 127 11.86 12.43 3.43
CA ILE A 127 12.66 11.55 2.59
C ILE A 127 13.24 12.37 1.45
N ALA A 128 14.58 12.44 1.36
CA ALA A 128 15.26 13.09 0.26
C ALA A 128 15.03 12.31 -1.04
N PRO A 129 14.53 12.93 -2.13
CA PRO A 129 14.20 12.24 -3.38
C PRO A 129 15.43 12.04 -4.27
N ASP A 130 16.46 11.36 -3.75
CA ASP A 130 17.76 11.16 -4.39
C ASP A 130 17.85 9.90 -5.27
N ASN A 131 16.91 8.96 -5.13
CA ASN A 131 16.81 7.73 -5.91
C ASN A 131 15.35 7.35 -6.16
N LEU A 132 15.09 6.33 -6.97
CA LEU A 132 13.73 5.92 -7.35
C LEU A 132 12.90 5.49 -6.15
N LEU A 133 13.46 4.68 -5.26
CA LEU A 133 12.75 4.20 -4.06
C LEU A 133 12.35 5.37 -3.15
N HIS A 134 13.29 6.27 -2.86
CA HIS A 134 13.02 7.46 -2.05
C HIS A 134 12.00 8.40 -2.70
N ASN A 135 12.03 8.53 -4.03
CA ASN A 135 11.00 9.27 -4.76
C ASN A 135 9.61 8.67 -4.55
N LEU A 136 9.46 7.34 -4.68
CA LEU A 136 8.19 6.65 -4.46
C LEU A 136 7.72 6.77 -3.01
N GLN A 137 8.63 6.61 -2.05
CA GLN A 137 8.32 6.76 -0.63
C GLN A 137 7.91 8.19 -0.29
N SER A 138 8.58 9.19 -0.84
CA SER A 138 8.23 10.60 -0.69
C SER A 138 6.85 10.92 -1.31
N ASP A 139 6.54 10.34 -2.47
CA ASP A 139 5.23 10.52 -3.09
C ASP A 139 4.11 9.88 -2.27
N ILE A 140 4.35 8.72 -1.65
CA ILE A 140 3.41 8.09 -0.72
C ILE A 140 3.23 8.95 0.53
N LEU A 141 4.34 9.39 1.14
CA LEU A 141 4.35 10.22 2.35
C LEU A 141 3.57 11.51 2.15
N GLU A 142 3.73 12.14 0.98
CA GLU A 142 3.08 13.41 0.63
C GLU A 142 1.74 13.26 -0.13
N LEU A 143 1.22 12.04 -0.22
CA LEU A 143 -0.03 11.71 -0.92
C LEU A 143 -0.04 12.19 -2.38
N ARG A 144 1.12 12.28 -3.03
CA ARG A 144 1.23 12.77 -4.41
C ARG A 144 1.03 11.64 -5.42
N ASN A 145 0.31 11.97 -6.49
CA ASN A 145 0.25 11.13 -7.68
C ASN A 145 1.22 11.68 -8.75
N ALA A 146 2.38 11.05 -8.88
CA ALA A 146 3.37 11.39 -9.89
C ALA A 146 3.18 10.63 -11.22
N ALA A 147 2.09 9.87 -11.37
CA ALA A 147 1.78 9.19 -12.62
C ALA A 147 1.45 10.21 -13.72
N VAL A 148 1.98 9.96 -14.92
CA VAL A 148 1.64 10.77 -16.10
C VAL A 148 0.16 10.57 -16.42
N ALA A 149 -0.58 11.66 -16.57
CA ALA A 149 -1.99 11.62 -16.94
C ALA A 149 -2.15 10.98 -18.34
N GLY A 150 -2.99 9.95 -18.41
CA GLY A 150 -3.24 9.18 -19.61
C GLY A 150 -2.25 8.02 -19.80
N GLN A 151 -2.76 6.81 -19.66
CA GLN A 151 -2.00 5.56 -19.95
C GLN A 151 -2.03 5.26 -21.45
N SER A 152 -1.68 6.23 -22.29
CA SER A 152 -1.54 5.98 -23.72
C SER A 152 -0.16 5.37 -24.01
N ALA A 153 -0.07 4.57 -25.08
CA ALA A 153 1.22 4.06 -25.55
C ALA A 153 2.24 5.18 -25.80
N GLU A 154 1.78 6.36 -26.20
CA GLU A 154 2.60 7.56 -26.38
C GLU A 154 3.21 8.05 -25.07
N ALA A 155 2.49 7.99 -23.93
CA ALA A 155 3.01 8.39 -22.64
C ALA A 155 4.20 7.52 -22.20
N PHE A 156 4.30 6.28 -22.68
CA PHE A 156 5.44 5.39 -22.42
C PHE A 156 6.56 5.53 -23.44
N ALA A 157 6.26 6.08 -24.62
CA ALA A 157 7.21 6.16 -25.73
C ALA A 157 8.27 7.28 -25.58
N HIS A 158 8.07 8.27 -24.73
CA HIS A 158 8.99 9.38 -24.52
C HIS A 158 9.21 9.67 -23.05
N SER A 159 10.29 10.41 -22.74
CA SER A 159 10.68 10.80 -21.37
C SER A 159 10.21 12.20 -20.97
N ARG A 160 9.38 12.86 -21.80
CA ARG A 160 8.85 14.19 -21.49
C ARG A 160 8.01 14.13 -20.21
N ASP A 161 8.20 15.10 -19.33
CA ASP A 161 7.48 15.23 -18.06
C ASP A 161 7.69 14.06 -17.08
N LYS A 162 8.71 13.21 -17.31
CA LYS A 162 9.10 12.14 -16.39
C LYS A 162 10.31 12.56 -15.56
N ARG A 163 10.40 12.01 -14.34
CA ARG A 163 11.58 12.23 -13.50
C ARG A 163 12.79 11.52 -14.10
N PRO A 164 13.93 12.21 -14.22
CA PRO A 164 15.16 11.57 -14.66
C PRO A 164 15.64 10.61 -13.58
N LEU A 165 16.10 9.42 -13.99
CA LEU A 165 16.81 8.48 -13.13
C LEU A 165 18.27 8.43 -13.54
N THR A 166 19.15 8.27 -12.57
CA THR A 166 20.56 8.01 -12.84
C THR A 166 20.75 6.57 -13.31
N LEU A 167 21.70 6.32 -14.19
CA LEU A 167 21.97 4.97 -14.69
C LEU A 167 22.48 4.02 -13.60
N ASP A 168 23.02 4.58 -12.53
CA ASP A 168 23.58 3.84 -11.40
C ASP A 168 22.55 3.57 -10.29
N ASP A 169 21.32 4.07 -10.43
CA ASP A 169 20.28 3.84 -9.44
C ASP A 169 19.91 2.34 -9.39
N ARG A 170 20.15 1.74 -8.24
CA ARG A 170 19.83 0.33 -7.94
C ARG A 170 18.82 0.20 -6.81
N SER A 171 18.20 1.29 -6.40
CA SER A 171 17.27 1.33 -5.26
C SER A 171 16.00 0.49 -5.48
N LEU A 172 15.62 0.27 -6.76
CA LEU A 172 14.51 -0.60 -7.13
C LEU A 172 14.88 -1.42 -8.37
N SER A 173 14.71 -2.73 -8.30
CA SER A 173 14.94 -3.64 -9.42
C SER A 173 13.74 -4.56 -9.61
N ILE A 174 13.33 -4.77 -10.86
CA ILE A 174 12.23 -5.65 -11.22
C ILE A 174 12.78 -6.76 -12.12
N HIS A 175 12.57 -8.01 -11.71
CA HIS A 175 12.97 -9.19 -12.46
C HIS A 175 11.74 -9.97 -12.90
N VAL A 176 11.57 -10.17 -14.20
CA VAL A 176 10.48 -10.98 -14.76
C VAL A 176 11.01 -12.36 -15.08
N CYS A 177 10.50 -13.36 -14.37
CA CYS A 177 10.93 -14.75 -14.52
C CYS A 177 9.79 -15.61 -15.06
N HIS A 178 10.14 -16.70 -15.73
CA HIS A 178 9.17 -17.60 -16.39
C HIS A 178 8.69 -18.74 -15.47
N SER A 179 9.28 -18.91 -14.29
CA SER A 179 8.91 -19.95 -13.34
C SER A 179 9.27 -19.58 -11.90
N PRO A 180 8.57 -20.13 -10.90
CA PRO A 180 8.92 -19.93 -9.48
C PRO A 180 10.36 -20.38 -9.14
N GLN A 181 10.83 -21.45 -9.77
CA GLN A 181 12.23 -21.88 -9.62
C GLN A 181 13.19 -20.76 -10.04
N ARG A 182 12.96 -20.17 -11.22
CA ARG A 182 13.82 -19.09 -11.73
C ARG A 182 13.74 -17.83 -10.89
N GLU A 183 12.61 -17.52 -10.31
CA GLU A 183 12.46 -16.42 -9.35
C GLU A 183 13.36 -16.62 -8.12
N VAL A 184 13.35 -17.83 -7.55
CA VAL A 184 14.18 -18.18 -6.39
C VAL A 184 15.67 -18.15 -6.75
N GLU A 185 16.07 -18.65 -7.92
CA GLU A 185 17.46 -18.60 -8.39
C GLU A 185 17.96 -17.16 -8.55
N VAL A 186 17.18 -16.31 -9.22
CA VAL A 186 17.53 -14.89 -9.42
C VAL A 186 17.59 -14.16 -8.08
N LEU A 187 16.67 -14.43 -7.15
CA LEU A 187 16.71 -13.85 -5.82
C LEU A 187 18.00 -14.28 -5.09
N HIS A 188 18.36 -15.54 -5.12
CA HIS A 188 19.56 -16.06 -4.50
C HIS A 188 20.82 -15.37 -5.04
N ASP A 189 20.98 -15.31 -6.37
CA ASP A 189 22.12 -14.65 -7.02
C ASP A 189 22.22 -13.16 -6.62
N ARG A 190 21.06 -12.48 -6.53
CA ARG A 190 21.02 -11.07 -6.13
C ARG A 190 21.41 -10.87 -4.67
N LEU A 191 20.94 -11.72 -3.78
CA LEU A 191 21.29 -11.65 -2.37
C LEU A 191 22.79 -11.90 -2.15
N LEU A 192 23.38 -12.89 -2.83
CA LEU A 192 24.83 -13.12 -2.77
C LEU A 192 25.59 -11.91 -3.28
N ALA A 193 25.21 -11.35 -4.43
CA ALA A 193 25.86 -10.17 -4.98
C ALA A 193 25.76 -8.95 -4.04
N MET A 194 24.66 -8.77 -3.34
CA MET A 194 24.48 -7.69 -2.36
C MET A 194 25.41 -7.88 -1.14
N LEU A 195 25.45 -9.10 -0.60
CA LEU A 195 26.30 -9.43 0.55
C LEU A 195 27.81 -9.35 0.22
N GLU A 196 28.18 -9.65 -1.03
CA GLU A 196 29.56 -9.47 -1.51
C GLU A 196 29.94 -8.00 -1.72
N ALA A 197 29.00 -7.20 -2.22
CA ALA A 197 29.22 -5.78 -2.52
C ALA A 197 29.29 -4.92 -1.26
N ASP A 198 28.55 -5.28 -0.22
CA ASP A 198 28.48 -4.55 1.05
C ASP A 198 28.74 -5.48 2.24
N PRO A 199 29.99 -5.51 2.77
CA PRO A 199 30.34 -6.32 3.92
C PRO A 199 29.62 -5.94 5.24
N THR A 200 28.97 -4.80 5.29
CA THR A 200 28.19 -4.36 6.47
C THR A 200 26.78 -4.94 6.46
N LEU A 201 26.29 -5.36 5.30
CA LEU A 201 24.97 -5.97 5.14
C LEU A 201 24.95 -7.37 5.75
N THR A 202 23.95 -7.63 6.57
CA THR A 202 23.73 -8.94 7.20
C THR A 202 22.41 -9.55 6.78
N PRO A 203 22.20 -10.87 6.90
CA PRO A 203 20.89 -11.48 6.61
C PRO A 203 19.74 -10.91 7.43
N ARG A 204 20.02 -10.25 8.56
CA ARG A 204 18.99 -9.60 9.40
C ARG A 204 18.43 -8.32 8.79
N ASP A 205 19.19 -7.71 7.88
CA ASP A 205 18.79 -6.48 7.19
C ASP A 205 17.93 -6.74 5.97
N ILE A 206 17.71 -8.02 5.64
CA ILE A 206 17.00 -8.48 4.43
C ILE A 206 15.70 -9.15 4.80
N ILE A 207 14.61 -8.71 4.19
CA ILE A 207 13.28 -9.34 4.31
C ILE A 207 12.87 -9.85 2.93
N VAL A 208 12.54 -11.15 2.87
CA VAL A 208 11.95 -11.77 1.68
C VAL A 208 10.47 -12.04 1.94
N MET A 209 9.61 -11.46 1.13
CA MET A 209 8.17 -11.65 1.20
C MET A 209 7.70 -12.45 -0.02
N VAL A 210 6.83 -13.42 0.19
CA VAL A 210 6.25 -14.27 -0.86
C VAL A 210 4.74 -14.38 -0.66
N ALA A 211 3.99 -14.27 -1.74
CA ALA A 211 2.53 -14.31 -1.68
C ALA A 211 2.00 -15.74 -1.41
N ASP A 212 2.67 -16.74 -1.99
CA ASP A 212 2.34 -18.15 -1.83
C ASP A 212 3.60 -18.97 -1.56
N ILE A 213 3.80 -19.31 -0.29
CA ILE A 213 4.98 -20.05 0.17
C ILE A 213 4.98 -21.50 -0.34
N ASP A 214 3.82 -22.11 -0.50
CA ASP A 214 3.72 -23.51 -0.87
C ASP A 214 4.25 -23.75 -2.29
N SER A 215 4.01 -22.81 -3.20
CA SER A 215 4.52 -22.88 -4.58
C SER A 215 6.03 -22.64 -4.68
N HIS A 216 6.65 -21.91 -3.74
CA HIS A 216 8.06 -21.54 -3.76
C HIS A 216 8.94 -22.39 -2.84
N SER A 217 8.37 -22.95 -1.77
CA SER A 217 9.09 -23.72 -0.74
C SER A 217 9.98 -24.84 -1.29
N PRO A 218 9.56 -25.66 -2.26
CA PRO A 218 10.41 -26.72 -2.81
C PRO A 218 11.70 -26.17 -3.41
N TYR A 219 11.64 -25.03 -4.10
CA TYR A 219 12.78 -24.42 -4.77
C TYR A 219 13.70 -23.70 -3.78
N ILE A 220 13.13 -23.08 -2.74
CA ILE A 220 13.90 -22.47 -1.64
C ILE A 220 14.72 -23.55 -0.93
N GLN A 221 14.12 -24.71 -0.64
CA GLN A 221 14.80 -25.82 0.02
C GLN A 221 15.89 -26.45 -0.87
N ALA A 222 15.62 -26.59 -2.18
CA ALA A 222 16.56 -27.16 -3.15
C ALA A 222 17.73 -26.21 -3.46
N GLY A 223 17.52 -24.89 -3.38
CA GLY A 223 18.52 -23.86 -3.70
C GLY A 223 19.64 -23.68 -2.66
N GLY A 224 19.76 -24.55 -1.68
CA GLY A 224 20.86 -24.48 -0.69
C GLY A 224 20.65 -23.49 0.45
N TRP A 225 19.44 -22.94 0.61
CA TRP A 225 19.04 -22.12 1.77
C TRP A 225 18.91 -22.98 3.06
N ALA A 226 18.89 -24.32 2.90
CA ALA A 226 18.95 -25.22 4.03
C ALA A 226 20.35 -25.17 4.67
N ARG A 227 20.40 -25.03 6.00
CA ARG A 227 21.63 -25.11 6.79
C ARG A 227 22.48 -26.29 6.32
N PRO A 228 23.82 -26.14 6.22
CA PRO A 228 24.68 -27.30 6.11
C PRO A 228 24.31 -28.26 7.24
N ARG A 229 24.05 -29.50 6.92
CA ARG A 229 23.96 -30.56 7.94
C ARG A 229 25.35 -30.68 8.52
N GLU A 230 25.51 -30.35 9.80
CA GLU A 230 26.69 -30.73 10.60
C GLU A 230 26.85 -32.25 10.59
#